data_b65e98e9dcdc1df0bd70df0edd5f1c54
#
_entry.id   b65e98e9dcdc1df0bd70df0edd5f1c54
#
_cell.length_a   1.000
_cell.length_b   1.000
_cell.length_c   1.000
_cell.angle_alpha   90.00
_cell.angle_beta   90.00
_cell.angle_gamma   90.00
#
_symmetry.space_group_name_H-M   'P 1'
#
loop_
_entity.id
_entity.type
_entity.pdbx_description
1 polymer ?
#
loop_
_entity_poly.entity_id
_entity_poly.type
_entity_poly.pdbx_seq_one_letter_code
_entity_poly.pdbx_strand_id
1 'polypeptide(L)'
;MKNVVILGAGYAGLTTLKGLKKAAKAGEVKVTLVNKNSYHYDTVNLHEVSAGNIPSRDICIDIKDVVTPGVSFVQDEVIKIDTEKKLVLTKKHEIDYDVLVIGLGFQPETFGIEGMAENAMPIADVLAAEKIAATLEDNFRKRCV
;
A
#
# COMPACT_ATOMS: atom_id res chain seq x y z
N MET A 1 -6.33 24.26 13.16
CA MET A 1 -6.78 23.00 12.49
C MET A 1 -5.62 22.03 12.54
N LYS A 2 -5.82 20.80 13.01
CA LYS A 2 -4.73 19.82 13.11
C LYS A 2 -4.48 19.13 11.76
N ASN A 3 -3.20 18.92 11.45
CA ASN A 3 -2.76 18.14 10.30
C ASN A 3 -2.64 16.66 10.69
N VAL A 4 -3.47 15.81 10.12
CA VAL A 4 -3.41 14.35 10.28
C VAL A 4 -2.81 13.75 9.02
N VAL A 5 -1.68 13.06 9.15
CA VAL A 5 -1.03 12.36 8.04
C VAL A 5 -1.20 10.86 8.22
N ILE A 6 -1.70 10.19 7.18
CA ILE A 6 -1.90 8.74 7.13
C ILE A 6 -0.91 8.17 6.12
N LEU A 7 -0.02 7.31 6.56
CA LEU A 7 0.96 6.62 5.72
C LEU A 7 0.46 5.23 5.37
N GLY A 8 0.28 5.00 4.07
CA GLY A 8 -0.22 3.75 3.53
C GLY A 8 -1.74 3.72 3.34
N ALA A 9 -2.17 3.28 2.16
CA ALA A 9 -3.57 3.08 1.79
C ALA A 9 -3.99 1.61 1.86
N GLY A 10 -3.42 0.85 2.79
CA GLY A 10 -3.88 -0.49 3.17
C GLY A 10 -5.14 -0.43 4.04
N TYR A 11 -5.56 -1.58 4.59
CA TYR A 11 -6.76 -1.66 5.43
C TYR A 11 -6.73 -0.69 6.61
N ALA A 12 -5.59 -0.59 7.32
CA ALA A 12 -5.45 0.31 8.47
C ALA A 12 -5.61 1.78 8.06
N GLY A 13 -4.91 2.19 6.99
CA GLY A 13 -4.96 3.58 6.50
C GLY A 13 -6.34 3.95 5.99
N LEU A 14 -6.98 3.11 5.18
CA LEU A 14 -8.32 3.38 4.66
C LEU A 14 -9.40 3.33 5.74
N THR A 15 -9.28 2.46 6.74
CA THR A 15 -10.20 2.44 7.89
C THR A 15 -10.08 3.73 8.70
N THR A 16 -8.85 4.19 8.95
CA THR A 16 -8.61 5.48 9.60
C THR A 16 -9.19 6.64 8.79
N LEU A 17 -8.93 6.65 7.48
CA LEU A 17 -9.48 7.66 6.57
C LEU A 17 -11.01 7.69 6.64
N LYS A 18 -11.67 6.51 6.61
CA LYS A 18 -13.12 6.40 6.73
C LYS A 18 -13.64 7.02 8.04
N GLY A 19 -12.93 6.80 9.15
CA GLY A 19 -13.27 7.39 10.46
C GLY A 19 -13.17 8.92 10.47
N LEU A 20 -12.20 9.48 9.73
CA LEU A 20 -11.94 10.92 9.69
C LEU A 20 -12.75 11.70 8.65
N LYS A 21 -13.46 11.02 7.73
CA LYS A 21 -14.20 11.65 6.63
C LYS A 21 -15.11 12.80 7.05
N LYS A 22 -15.88 12.63 8.14
CA LYS A 22 -16.83 13.65 8.63
C LYS A 22 -16.09 14.89 9.11
N ALA A 23 -15.05 14.72 9.94
CA ALA A 23 -14.26 15.82 10.47
C ALA A 23 -13.46 16.54 9.38
N ALA A 24 -12.91 15.82 8.41
CA ALA A 24 -12.23 16.39 7.26
C ALA A 24 -13.18 17.23 6.40
N LYS A 25 -14.37 16.71 6.09
CA LYS A 25 -15.40 17.42 5.33
C LYS A 25 -15.92 18.68 6.06
N ALA A 26 -15.99 18.63 7.38
CA ALA A 26 -16.38 19.78 8.21
C ALA A 26 -15.26 20.82 8.38
N GLY A 27 -14.02 20.54 7.90
CA GLY A 27 -12.88 21.42 8.06
C GLY A 27 -12.31 21.45 9.49
N GLU A 28 -12.62 20.47 10.31
CA GLU A 28 -12.12 20.37 11.69
C GLU A 28 -10.67 19.86 11.72
N VAL A 29 -10.31 19.02 10.75
CA VAL A 29 -8.96 18.45 10.54
C VAL A 29 -8.58 18.52 9.05
N LYS A 30 -7.29 18.71 8.79
CA LYS A 30 -6.71 18.52 7.45
C LYS A 30 -6.15 17.10 7.39
N VAL A 31 -6.57 16.29 6.43
CA VAL A 31 -6.12 14.91 6.28
C VAL A 31 -5.29 14.77 5.02
N THR A 32 -4.10 14.19 5.15
CA THR A 32 -3.24 13.84 4.01
C THR A 32 -3.00 12.34 4.03
N LEU A 33 -3.43 11.64 2.97
CA LEU A 33 -3.13 10.23 2.74
C LEU A 33 -1.91 10.14 1.83
N VAL A 34 -0.87 9.43 2.26
CA VAL A 34 0.36 9.17 1.49
C VAL A 34 0.43 7.70 1.15
N ASN A 35 0.60 7.36 -0.13
CA ASN A 35 0.77 5.97 -0.56
C ASN A 35 1.67 5.89 -1.80
N LYS A 36 2.48 4.84 -1.91
CA LYS A 36 3.37 4.64 -3.07
C LYS A 36 2.62 4.38 -4.37
N ASN A 37 1.50 3.66 -4.28
CA ASN A 37 0.66 3.30 -5.42
C ASN A 37 -0.57 4.22 -5.50
N SER A 38 -1.12 4.42 -6.70
CA SER A 38 -2.39 5.13 -6.91
C SER A 38 -3.61 4.31 -6.52
N TYR A 39 -3.43 3.06 -6.11
CA TYR A 39 -4.50 2.11 -5.78
C TYR A 39 -4.30 1.46 -4.41
N HIS A 40 -5.40 1.07 -3.81
CA HIS A 40 -5.50 0.06 -2.77
C HIS A 40 -5.71 -1.30 -3.42
N TYR A 41 -5.21 -2.37 -2.83
CA TYR A 41 -5.51 -3.74 -3.27
C TYR A 41 -5.94 -4.62 -2.10
N ASP A 42 -6.83 -5.55 -2.41
CA ASP A 42 -7.32 -6.54 -1.45
C ASP A 42 -6.26 -7.64 -1.25
N THR A 43 -5.51 -7.50 -0.15
CA THR A 43 -4.38 -8.37 0.17
C THR A 43 -4.80 -9.83 0.34
N VAL A 44 -6.04 -10.08 0.82
CA VAL A 44 -6.52 -11.46 1.04
C VAL A 44 -6.77 -12.21 -0.27
N ASN A 45 -6.89 -11.52 -1.39
CA ASN A 45 -7.09 -12.12 -2.72
C ASN A 45 -5.82 -12.18 -3.59
N LEU A 46 -4.65 -11.81 -3.06
CA LEU A 46 -3.38 -11.91 -3.79
C LEU A 46 -3.06 -13.35 -4.24
N HIS A 47 -3.45 -14.34 -3.46
CA HIS A 47 -3.25 -15.75 -3.82
C HIS A 47 -4.04 -16.17 -5.08
N GLU A 48 -5.24 -15.61 -5.29
CA GLU A 48 -6.04 -15.86 -6.49
C GLU A 48 -5.38 -15.26 -7.74
N VAL A 49 -4.78 -14.07 -7.60
CA VAL A 49 -3.97 -13.47 -8.67
C VAL A 49 -2.73 -14.31 -8.96
N SER A 50 -2.04 -14.78 -7.90
CA SER A 50 -0.84 -15.62 -8.04
C SER A 50 -1.13 -16.96 -8.71
N ALA A 51 -2.33 -17.51 -8.49
CA ALA A 51 -2.80 -18.74 -9.14
C ALA A 51 -3.30 -18.51 -10.57
N GLY A 52 -3.42 -17.24 -11.02
CA GLY A 52 -3.98 -16.91 -12.34
C GLY A 52 -5.50 -17.03 -12.43
N ASN A 53 -6.21 -17.19 -11.31
CA ASN A 53 -7.66 -17.36 -11.26
C ASN A 53 -8.42 -16.06 -11.55
N ILE A 54 -7.88 -14.93 -11.10
CA ILE A 54 -8.46 -13.59 -11.33
C ILE A 54 -7.37 -12.61 -11.76
N PRO A 55 -7.70 -11.63 -12.60
CA PRO A 55 -6.77 -10.57 -12.97
C PRO A 55 -6.56 -9.60 -11.79
N SER A 56 -5.36 -9.05 -11.67
CA SER A 56 -4.98 -8.14 -10.58
C SER A 56 -5.87 -6.89 -10.47
N ARG A 57 -6.41 -6.40 -11.59
CA ARG A 57 -7.33 -5.26 -11.60
C ARG A 57 -8.60 -5.49 -10.77
N ASP A 58 -9.06 -6.74 -10.62
CA ASP A 58 -10.30 -7.08 -9.91
C ASP A 58 -10.15 -6.96 -8.39
N ILE A 59 -8.91 -6.95 -7.89
CA ILE A 59 -8.58 -6.73 -6.48
C ILE A 59 -8.08 -5.31 -6.18
N CYS A 60 -7.98 -4.44 -7.19
CA CYS A 60 -7.46 -3.09 -7.05
C CYS A 60 -8.59 -2.05 -7.06
N ILE A 61 -8.50 -1.07 -6.17
CA ILE A 61 -9.41 0.07 -6.08
C ILE A 61 -8.58 1.35 -6.19
N ASP A 62 -8.90 2.22 -7.14
CA ASP A 62 -8.20 3.50 -7.31
C ASP A 62 -8.43 4.38 -6.07
N ILE A 63 -7.35 4.98 -5.54
CA ILE A 63 -7.43 5.81 -4.34
C ILE A 63 -8.28 7.07 -4.58
N LYS A 64 -8.31 7.59 -5.82
CA LYS A 64 -9.16 8.74 -6.16
C LYS A 64 -10.65 8.47 -5.91
N ASP A 65 -11.10 7.22 -6.00
CA ASP A 65 -12.49 6.82 -5.77
C ASP A 65 -12.83 6.72 -4.27
N VAL A 66 -11.79 6.64 -3.44
CA VAL A 66 -11.92 6.53 -1.97
C VAL A 66 -11.73 7.87 -1.27
N VAL A 67 -10.92 8.76 -1.85
CA VAL A 67 -10.66 10.11 -1.32
C VAL A 67 -11.92 10.98 -1.44
N THR A 68 -12.21 11.74 -0.40
CA THR A 68 -13.38 12.63 -0.31
C THR A 68 -12.96 14.09 -0.14
N PRO A 69 -13.84 15.07 -0.38
CA PRO A 69 -13.54 16.48 -0.08
C PRO A 69 -12.99 16.67 1.34
N GLY A 70 -11.93 17.46 1.48
CA GLY A 70 -11.21 17.69 2.74
C GLY A 70 -10.04 16.72 2.97
N VAL A 71 -9.80 15.76 2.08
CA VAL A 71 -8.65 14.85 2.12
C VAL A 71 -7.76 15.11 0.91
N SER A 72 -6.46 15.26 1.16
CA SER A 72 -5.43 15.35 0.12
C SER A 72 -4.78 13.96 -0.06
N PHE A 73 -4.56 13.55 -1.31
CA PHE A 73 -3.78 12.36 -1.62
C PHE A 73 -2.42 12.73 -2.21
N VAL A 74 -1.36 12.16 -1.66
CA VAL A 74 0.01 12.29 -2.14
C VAL A 74 0.50 10.92 -2.55
N GLN A 75 0.66 10.72 -3.86
CA GLN A 75 1.26 9.49 -4.39
C GLN A 75 2.77 9.63 -4.32
N ASP A 76 3.36 9.08 -3.27
CA ASP A 76 4.81 9.10 -3.07
C ASP A 76 5.25 8.00 -2.09
N GLU A 77 6.54 7.71 -2.08
CA GLU A 77 7.13 6.69 -1.22
C GLU A 77 7.77 7.34 0.00
N VAL A 78 7.37 6.88 1.19
CA VAL A 78 7.92 7.33 2.47
C VAL A 78 9.34 6.79 2.63
N ILE A 79 10.29 7.70 2.92
CA ILE A 79 11.70 7.36 3.13
C ILE A 79 12.06 7.40 4.61
N LYS A 80 11.58 8.43 5.33
CA LYS A 80 11.95 8.65 6.73
C LYS A 80 10.83 9.36 7.47
N ILE A 81 10.69 9.05 8.74
CA ILE A 81 9.83 9.75 9.68
C ILE A 81 10.76 10.39 10.75
N ASP A 82 10.72 11.71 10.84
CA ASP A 82 11.39 12.47 11.89
C ASP A 82 10.36 12.82 12.96
N THR A 83 10.39 12.09 14.06
CA THR A 83 9.41 12.24 15.15
C THR A 83 9.66 13.47 16.01
N GLU A 84 10.91 13.95 16.07
CA GLU A 84 11.25 15.16 16.84
C GLU A 84 10.74 16.41 16.13
N LYS A 85 10.92 16.46 14.82
CA LYS A 85 10.44 17.55 13.96
C LYS A 85 8.98 17.40 13.54
N LYS A 86 8.36 16.26 13.81
CA LYS A 86 7.02 15.89 13.29
C LYS A 86 6.93 16.02 11.79
N LEU A 87 7.90 15.45 11.07
CA LEU A 87 8.06 15.57 9.63
C LEU A 87 8.13 14.18 8.99
N VAL A 88 7.39 13.97 7.92
CA VAL A 88 7.51 12.81 7.04
C VAL A 88 8.27 13.22 5.79
N LEU A 89 9.36 12.52 5.49
CA LEU A 89 10.13 12.67 4.27
C LEU A 89 9.72 11.58 3.28
N THR A 90 9.33 11.99 2.10
CA THR A 90 9.06 11.11 0.96
C THR A 90 10.11 11.35 -0.13
N LYS A 91 10.08 10.61 -1.23
CA LYS A 91 11.03 10.83 -2.34
C LYS A 91 10.97 12.25 -2.92
N LYS A 92 9.81 12.91 -2.85
CA LYS A 92 9.57 14.20 -3.54
C LYS A 92 9.03 15.30 -2.62
N HIS A 93 8.55 14.95 -1.41
CA HIS A 93 7.86 15.89 -0.52
C HIS A 93 8.36 15.80 0.90
N GLU A 94 8.20 16.92 1.62
CA GLU A 94 8.29 17.01 3.07
C GLU A 94 6.90 17.37 3.59
N ILE A 95 6.38 16.60 4.55
CA ILE A 95 5.00 16.72 5.02
C ILE A 95 4.98 16.83 6.54
N ASP A 96 4.57 17.99 7.06
CA ASP A 96 4.40 18.22 8.50
C ASP A 96 3.13 17.52 9.01
N TYR A 97 3.17 17.09 10.27
CA TYR A 97 2.00 16.52 10.92
C TYR A 97 1.87 16.92 12.39
N ASP A 98 0.62 17.02 12.86
CA ASP A 98 0.30 17.05 14.29
C ASP A 98 0.03 15.64 14.83
N VAL A 99 -0.63 14.81 13.99
CA VAL A 99 -0.95 13.40 14.26
C VAL A 99 -0.51 12.56 13.08
N LEU A 100 0.21 11.48 13.38
CA LEU A 100 0.68 10.54 12.36
C LEU A 100 0.07 9.16 12.59
N VAL A 101 -0.46 8.57 11.51
CA VAL A 101 -0.92 7.19 11.47
C VAL A 101 -0.01 6.40 10.54
N ILE A 102 0.64 5.38 11.07
CA ILE A 102 1.57 4.53 10.31
C ILE A 102 0.86 3.23 9.95
N GLY A 103 0.52 3.09 8.67
CA GLY A 103 -0.15 1.91 8.09
C GLY A 103 0.58 1.41 6.85
N LEU A 104 1.92 1.40 6.86
CA LEU A 104 2.77 1.07 5.70
C LEU A 104 2.80 -0.42 5.35
N GLY A 105 2.15 -1.27 6.17
CA GLY A 105 2.07 -2.70 5.94
C GLY A 105 3.30 -3.45 6.44
N PHE A 106 3.68 -4.50 5.72
CA PHE A 106 4.78 -5.40 6.08
C PHE A 106 5.66 -5.70 4.86
N GLN A 107 6.82 -6.26 5.13
CA GLN A 107 7.69 -6.85 4.11
C GLN A 107 7.93 -8.32 4.44
N PRO A 108 8.10 -9.17 3.41
CA PRO A 108 8.51 -10.56 3.61
C PRO A 108 9.88 -10.63 4.28
N GLU A 109 10.03 -11.59 5.19
CA GLU A 109 11.28 -11.83 5.92
C GLU A 109 11.73 -13.28 5.71
N THR A 110 13.01 -13.47 5.47
CA THR A 110 13.59 -14.81 5.25
C THR A 110 14.12 -15.46 6.52
N PHE A 111 14.17 -14.72 7.61
CA PHE A 111 14.71 -15.15 8.91
C PHE A 111 16.13 -15.74 8.82
N GLY A 112 16.92 -15.37 7.80
CA GLY A 112 18.27 -15.89 7.58
C GLY A 112 18.33 -17.33 7.08
N ILE A 113 17.22 -17.91 6.61
CA ILE A 113 17.20 -19.25 6.01
C ILE A 113 17.99 -19.19 4.70
N GLU A 114 19.06 -20.02 4.62
CA GLU A 114 19.93 -20.10 3.46
C GLU A 114 19.16 -20.51 2.19
N GLY A 115 19.40 -19.81 1.09
CA GLY A 115 18.75 -20.04 -0.20
C GLY A 115 17.30 -19.57 -0.31
N MET A 116 16.69 -19.06 0.76
CA MET A 116 15.30 -18.65 0.72
C MET A 116 15.11 -17.38 -0.12
N ALA A 117 16.01 -16.42 0.01
CA ALA A 117 15.94 -15.17 -0.76
C ALA A 117 16.07 -15.39 -2.27
N GLU A 118 16.88 -16.36 -2.69
CA GLU A 118 17.18 -16.69 -4.08
C GLU A 118 16.12 -17.58 -4.73
N ASN A 119 15.49 -18.45 -3.94
CA ASN A 119 14.63 -19.52 -4.47
C ASN A 119 13.15 -19.38 -4.13
N ALA A 120 12.77 -18.50 -3.20
CA ALA A 120 11.37 -18.28 -2.84
C ALA A 120 10.80 -17.03 -3.53
N MET A 121 9.52 -17.07 -3.85
CA MET A 121 8.77 -15.94 -4.40
C MET A 121 7.68 -15.56 -3.39
N PRO A 122 7.84 -14.48 -2.62
CA PRO A 122 6.83 -14.06 -1.64
C PRO A 122 5.61 -13.44 -2.32
N ILE A 123 4.42 -13.74 -1.81
CA ILE A 123 3.18 -13.04 -2.20
C ILE A 123 3.08 -11.75 -1.37
N ALA A 124 3.86 -10.73 -1.76
CA ALA A 124 4.00 -9.51 -0.98
C ALA A 124 3.06 -8.39 -1.45
N ASP A 125 2.84 -8.29 -2.75
CA ASP A 125 2.02 -7.26 -3.40
C ASP A 125 1.52 -7.74 -4.76
N VAL A 126 0.81 -6.87 -5.46
CA VAL A 126 0.21 -7.17 -6.78
C VAL A 126 1.26 -7.57 -7.81
N LEU A 127 2.39 -6.86 -7.87
CA LEU A 127 3.45 -7.17 -8.84
C LEU A 127 4.10 -8.52 -8.57
N ALA A 128 4.30 -8.85 -7.29
CA ALA A 128 4.81 -10.15 -6.89
C ALA A 128 3.83 -11.28 -7.26
N ALA A 129 2.54 -11.07 -7.04
CA ALA A 129 1.49 -12.02 -7.40
C ALA A 129 1.42 -12.27 -8.92
N GLU A 130 1.46 -11.22 -9.73
CA GLU A 130 1.51 -11.32 -11.20
C GLU A 130 2.76 -12.05 -11.69
N LYS A 131 3.92 -11.76 -11.08
CA LYS A 131 5.18 -12.46 -11.40
C LYS A 131 5.10 -13.94 -11.08
N ILE A 132 4.48 -14.33 -9.97
CA ILE A 132 4.27 -15.73 -9.61
C ILE A 132 3.39 -16.41 -10.65
N ALA A 133 2.24 -15.82 -11.01
CA ALA A 133 1.34 -16.35 -12.02
C ALA A 133 2.05 -16.59 -13.37
N ALA A 134 2.79 -15.60 -13.85
CA ALA A 134 3.56 -15.70 -15.09
C ALA A 134 4.64 -16.79 -15.01
N THR A 135 5.32 -16.93 -13.88
CA THR A 135 6.35 -17.96 -13.68
C THR A 135 5.75 -19.36 -13.69
N LEU A 136 4.59 -19.54 -13.04
CA LEU A 136 3.89 -20.81 -13.03
C LEU A 136 3.45 -21.20 -14.45
N GLU A 137 2.83 -20.27 -15.18
CA GLU A 137 2.39 -20.52 -16.56
C GLU A 137 3.57 -20.91 -17.48
N ASP A 138 4.70 -20.19 -17.41
CA ASP A 138 5.89 -20.49 -18.20
C ASP A 138 6.46 -21.88 -17.86
N ASN A 139 6.52 -22.23 -16.59
CA ASN A 139 7.00 -23.53 -16.15
C ASN A 139 6.10 -24.69 -16.60
N PHE A 140 4.77 -24.49 -16.57
CA PHE A 140 3.84 -25.51 -17.08
C PHE A 140 3.98 -25.68 -18.59
N ARG A 141 4.07 -24.60 -19.36
CA ARG A 141 4.28 -24.67 -20.81
C ARG A 141 5.56 -25.42 -21.19
N LYS A 142 6.65 -25.20 -20.47
CA LYS A 142 7.95 -25.88 -20.71
C LYS A 142 7.92 -27.38 -20.40
N ARG A 143 7.04 -27.85 -19.54
CA ARG A 143 6.94 -29.26 -19.13
C ARG A 143 5.89 -30.06 -19.91
N CYS A 144 5.02 -29.40 -20.65
CA CYS A 144 3.96 -30.02 -21.47
C CYS A 144 4.40 -30.27 -22.92
N VAL A 145 5.72 -30.25 -23.20
CA VAL A 145 6.30 -30.57 -24.52
C VAL A 145 6.99 -31.94 -24.48
#